data_c51f56472539fcf2341950287a77667f
#
_entry.id   c51f56472539fcf2341950287a77667f
#
_cell.length_a   1.000
_cell.length_b   1.000
_cell.length_c   1.000
_cell.angle_alpha   90.00
_cell.angle_beta   90.00
_cell.angle_gamma   90.00
#
_symmetry.space_group_name_H-M   'P 1'
#
loop_
_entity.id
_entity.type
_entity.pdbx_description
1 polymer ?
#
loop_
_entity_poly.entity_id
_entity_poly.type
_entity_poly.pdbx_seq_one_letter_code
_entity_poly.pdbx_strand_id
1 'polypeptide(L)'
;YAEGFAGSRYYAGCDNIDDIESETCAQACKLFRAEHAYVQPHSGADANLIAFWAILQARVGTPLLEEMGQTNPANMSREDWNKVRAAMGNQRMLGLDYYSGGHLTHGYRFNISAQFFDAYNYSVSRETGLLDYDELEKQAEEVKPLILLAGYSAYPRKVNFRRMKEIADKVGAVFMVDMAHFAGLVAGDVFEGDYNPMPYADVVTTTTHKTLRGPRGGIVLCKKEFAEFVDKGCPLVIGGPLPHVMAAKAVAFKEANEPEFKDYAAKVVENSKTMAQAMIDEGLKICTGGSDNHLLLIDVTGFGLNGRQAEAAVRECGITLNRNSLPFDVNGPHYTSGLRVGSPAVTSLGM
;
A
#
# COMPACT_ATOMS: atom_id res chain seq x y z
N TYR A 1 -8.84 -24.59 -10.83
CA TYR A 1 -9.72 -24.38 -9.67
C TYR A 1 -8.92 -24.67 -8.39
N ALA A 2 -8.61 -23.63 -7.61
CA ALA A 2 -7.85 -23.75 -6.37
C ALA A 2 -8.36 -22.76 -5.30
N GLU A 3 -9.67 -22.51 -5.34
CA GLU A 3 -10.33 -21.63 -4.38
C GLU A 3 -10.16 -22.14 -2.95
N GLY A 4 -10.01 -21.22 -2.01
CA GLY A 4 -9.59 -21.45 -0.64
C GLY A 4 -8.10 -21.12 -0.46
N PHE A 5 -7.49 -21.66 0.57
CA PHE A 5 -6.08 -21.45 0.89
C PHE A 5 -5.41 -22.80 1.21
N ALA A 6 -4.08 -22.84 1.31
CA ALA A 6 -3.34 -24.06 1.55
C ALA A 6 -3.87 -24.85 2.75
N GLY A 7 -4.15 -26.13 2.56
CA GLY A 7 -4.76 -27.01 3.55
C GLY A 7 -6.27 -26.86 3.73
N SER A 8 -6.92 -25.91 3.03
CA SER A 8 -8.37 -25.67 3.10
C SER A 8 -8.95 -25.28 1.74
N ARG A 9 -8.75 -26.15 0.73
CA ARG A 9 -9.26 -25.94 -0.63
C ARG A 9 -10.69 -26.40 -0.78
N TYR A 10 -11.41 -25.72 -1.67
CA TYR A 10 -12.75 -26.10 -2.06
C TYR A 10 -12.77 -27.32 -3.00
N TYR A 11 -11.70 -27.47 -3.80
CA TYR A 11 -11.53 -28.54 -4.77
C TYR A 11 -10.41 -29.50 -4.39
N ALA A 12 -10.60 -30.79 -4.69
CA ALA A 12 -9.59 -31.82 -4.50
C ALA A 12 -8.47 -31.71 -5.55
N GLY A 13 -7.31 -32.32 -5.27
CA GLY A 13 -6.18 -32.38 -6.20
C GLY A 13 -5.34 -31.09 -6.27
N CYS A 14 -5.35 -30.30 -5.20
CA CYS A 14 -4.60 -29.06 -5.10
C CYS A 14 -3.28 -29.18 -4.33
N ASP A 15 -2.81 -30.41 -4.04
CA ASP A 15 -1.63 -30.64 -3.17
C ASP A 15 -0.39 -29.85 -3.62
N ASN A 16 -0.05 -29.90 -4.91
CA ASN A 16 1.08 -29.13 -5.45
C ASN A 16 0.86 -27.60 -5.39
N ILE A 17 -0.40 -27.15 -5.43
CA ILE A 17 -0.72 -25.72 -5.29
C ILE A 17 -0.58 -25.29 -3.83
N ASP A 18 -0.93 -26.18 -2.90
CA ASP A 18 -0.73 -25.96 -1.46
C ASP A 18 0.75 -25.83 -1.12
N ASP A 19 1.60 -26.67 -1.72
CA ASP A 19 3.05 -26.58 -1.57
C ASP A 19 3.60 -25.24 -2.10
N ILE A 20 3.17 -24.83 -3.30
CA ILE A 20 3.55 -23.54 -3.90
C ILE A 20 3.10 -22.37 -3.02
N GLU A 21 1.87 -22.38 -2.55
CA GLU A 21 1.34 -21.29 -1.70
C GLU A 21 2.04 -21.24 -0.35
N SER A 22 2.23 -22.41 0.30
CA SER A 22 2.90 -22.53 1.58
C SER A 22 4.34 -22.03 1.50
N GLU A 23 5.09 -22.42 0.48
CA GLU A 23 6.45 -21.94 0.24
C GLU A 23 6.47 -20.42 -0.01
N THR A 24 5.53 -19.91 -0.82
CA THR A 24 5.46 -18.48 -1.10
C THR A 24 5.16 -17.67 0.15
N CYS A 25 4.24 -18.14 1.00
CA CYS A 25 3.94 -17.52 2.29
C CYS A 25 5.16 -17.55 3.22
N ALA A 26 5.88 -18.67 3.29
CA ALA A 26 7.08 -18.81 4.10
C ALA A 26 8.18 -17.83 3.66
N GLN A 27 8.42 -17.71 2.35
CA GLN A 27 9.38 -16.76 1.80
C GLN A 27 8.98 -15.30 2.07
N ALA A 28 7.70 -14.97 1.95
CA ALA A 28 7.19 -13.64 2.28
C ALA A 28 7.36 -13.31 3.78
N CYS A 29 7.00 -14.23 4.66
CA CYS A 29 7.18 -14.08 6.11
C CYS A 29 8.67 -13.89 6.47
N LYS A 30 9.56 -14.68 5.86
CA LYS A 30 11.01 -14.55 6.05
C LYS A 30 11.52 -13.19 5.60
N LEU A 31 11.17 -12.77 4.37
CA LEU A 31 11.64 -11.52 3.75
C LEU A 31 11.23 -10.28 4.57
N PHE A 32 9.99 -10.23 5.01
CA PHE A 32 9.43 -9.08 5.70
C PHE A 32 9.40 -9.23 7.22
N ARG A 33 9.86 -10.37 7.78
CA ARG A 33 9.77 -10.68 9.22
C ARG A 33 8.33 -10.57 9.74
N ALA A 34 7.37 -11.04 8.93
CA ALA A 34 5.95 -11.00 9.23
C ALA A 34 5.50 -12.25 9.98
N GLU A 35 4.45 -12.11 10.80
CA GLU A 35 3.86 -13.24 11.53
C GLU A 35 2.99 -14.11 10.61
N HIS A 36 2.37 -13.50 9.58
CA HIS A 36 1.52 -14.18 8.61
C HIS A 36 1.58 -13.49 7.25
N ALA A 37 1.43 -14.27 6.18
CA ALA A 37 1.40 -13.77 4.81
C ALA A 37 0.29 -14.46 4.01
N TYR A 38 -0.41 -13.68 3.18
CA TYR A 38 -1.40 -14.15 2.22
C TYR A 38 -1.00 -13.67 0.81
N VAL A 39 -0.77 -14.60 -0.09
CA VAL A 39 -0.05 -14.34 -1.35
C VAL A 39 -0.91 -14.42 -2.61
N GLN A 40 -2.21 -14.64 -2.45
CA GLN A 40 -3.14 -14.81 -3.58
C GLN A 40 -3.58 -13.52 -4.28
N PRO A 41 -3.59 -12.31 -3.69
CA PRO A 41 -4.09 -11.11 -4.36
C PRO A 41 -3.48 -10.91 -5.74
N HIS A 42 -4.33 -10.61 -6.76
CA HIS A 42 -3.91 -10.42 -8.14
C HIS A 42 -3.32 -9.03 -8.38
N SER A 43 -3.61 -8.09 -7.48
CA SER A 43 -3.12 -6.71 -7.53
C SER A 43 -2.98 -6.12 -6.11
N GLY A 44 -2.37 -4.92 -6.02
CA GLY A 44 -2.35 -4.16 -4.76
C GLY A 44 -3.75 -3.70 -4.33
N ALA A 45 -4.63 -3.40 -5.29
CA ALA A 45 -6.02 -3.04 -4.99
C ALA A 45 -6.78 -4.21 -4.35
N ASP A 46 -6.60 -5.44 -4.85
CA ASP A 46 -7.18 -6.64 -4.25
C ASP A 46 -6.63 -6.88 -2.84
N ALA A 47 -5.31 -6.68 -2.65
CA ALA A 47 -4.69 -6.79 -1.33
C ALA A 47 -5.32 -5.79 -0.34
N ASN A 48 -5.55 -4.54 -0.77
CA ASN A 48 -6.22 -3.53 0.05
C ASN A 48 -7.67 -3.91 0.34
N LEU A 49 -8.43 -4.41 -0.64
CA LEU A 49 -9.82 -4.86 -0.42
C LEU A 49 -9.91 -6.01 0.58
N ILE A 50 -9.00 -6.98 0.49
CA ILE A 50 -8.93 -8.10 1.43
C ILE A 50 -8.58 -7.59 2.83
N ALA A 51 -7.60 -6.68 2.95
CA ALA A 51 -7.22 -6.09 4.23
C ALA A 51 -8.40 -5.32 4.86
N PHE A 52 -9.10 -4.50 4.08
CA PHE A 52 -10.28 -3.76 4.54
C PHE A 52 -11.38 -4.71 5.03
N TRP A 53 -11.69 -5.73 4.24
CA TRP A 53 -12.68 -6.73 4.59
C TRP A 53 -12.27 -7.51 5.87
N ALA A 54 -11.02 -7.94 5.95
CA ALA A 54 -10.50 -8.67 7.10
C ALA A 54 -10.57 -7.84 8.39
N ILE A 55 -10.20 -6.55 8.33
CA ILE A 55 -10.29 -5.64 9.47
C ILE A 55 -11.74 -5.41 9.88
N LEU A 56 -12.66 -5.20 8.92
CA LEU A 56 -14.09 -5.07 9.20
C LEU A 56 -14.66 -6.32 9.88
N GLN A 57 -14.28 -7.51 9.40
CA GLN A 57 -14.73 -8.76 10.03
C GLN A 57 -14.16 -8.93 11.43
N ALA A 58 -12.86 -8.71 11.61
CA ALA A 58 -12.18 -8.89 12.88
C ALA A 58 -12.64 -7.92 13.96
N ARG A 59 -12.93 -6.67 13.61
CA ARG A 59 -13.23 -5.60 14.58
C ARG A 59 -14.71 -5.27 14.72
N VAL A 60 -15.53 -5.61 13.74
CA VAL A 60 -16.95 -5.23 13.72
C VAL A 60 -17.86 -6.42 13.47
N GLY A 61 -17.68 -7.14 12.36
CA GLY A 61 -18.61 -8.19 11.95
C GLY A 61 -18.65 -9.35 12.94
N THR A 62 -17.51 -9.97 13.23
CA THR A 62 -17.44 -11.13 14.13
C THR A 62 -17.84 -10.79 15.57
N PRO A 63 -17.33 -9.71 16.21
CA PRO A 63 -17.79 -9.32 17.54
C PRO A 63 -19.30 -9.08 17.63
N LEU A 64 -19.90 -8.44 16.62
CA LEU A 64 -21.34 -8.21 16.62
C LEU A 64 -22.14 -9.51 16.45
N LEU A 65 -21.67 -10.44 15.62
CA LEU A 65 -22.28 -11.76 15.49
C LEU A 65 -22.26 -12.53 16.82
N GLU A 66 -21.14 -12.50 17.52
CA GLU A 66 -20.98 -13.13 18.86
C GLU A 66 -21.91 -12.50 19.88
N GLU A 67 -22.02 -11.18 19.94
CA GLU A 67 -22.95 -10.44 20.77
C GLU A 67 -24.42 -10.84 20.50
N MET A 68 -24.75 -11.08 19.24
CA MET A 68 -26.09 -11.54 18.83
C MET A 68 -26.32 -13.05 19.04
N GLY A 69 -25.31 -13.80 19.53
CA GLY A 69 -25.36 -15.24 19.69
C GLY A 69 -25.43 -16.02 18.38
N GLN A 70 -24.90 -15.41 17.27
CA GLN A 70 -24.91 -16.00 15.95
C GLN A 70 -23.49 -16.49 15.57
N THR A 71 -23.44 -17.66 14.92
CA THR A 71 -22.17 -18.23 14.42
C THR A 71 -22.09 -18.29 12.89
N ASN A 72 -23.24 -18.21 12.21
CA ASN A 72 -23.33 -18.32 10.76
C ASN A 72 -24.29 -17.25 10.19
N PRO A 73 -23.75 -16.23 9.51
CA PRO A 73 -24.55 -15.18 8.90
C PRO A 73 -25.60 -15.67 7.90
N ALA A 74 -25.36 -16.82 7.24
CA ALA A 74 -26.29 -17.39 6.27
C ALA A 74 -27.64 -17.80 6.87
N ASN A 75 -27.70 -18.06 8.18
CA ASN A 75 -28.90 -18.51 8.89
C ASN A 75 -29.63 -17.36 9.59
N MET A 76 -29.14 -16.12 9.47
CA MET A 76 -29.72 -14.97 10.14
C MET A 76 -31.04 -14.53 9.52
N SER A 77 -31.88 -13.90 10.35
CA SER A 77 -33.04 -13.15 9.85
C SER A 77 -32.60 -11.98 8.99
N ARG A 78 -33.46 -11.52 8.08
CA ARG A 78 -33.17 -10.32 7.26
C ARG A 78 -32.96 -9.08 8.11
N GLU A 79 -33.69 -8.96 9.23
CA GLU A 79 -33.57 -7.85 10.15
C GLU A 79 -32.20 -7.85 10.84
N ASP A 80 -31.76 -8.97 11.37
CA ASP A 80 -30.46 -9.09 12.04
C ASP A 80 -29.30 -8.89 11.06
N TRP A 81 -29.39 -9.46 9.86
CA TRP A 81 -28.41 -9.21 8.82
C TRP A 81 -28.30 -7.72 8.45
N ASN A 82 -29.42 -6.99 8.42
CA ASN A 82 -29.40 -5.54 8.17
C ASN A 82 -28.68 -4.76 9.29
N LYS A 83 -28.78 -5.21 10.57
CA LYS A 83 -28.01 -4.61 11.69
C LYS A 83 -26.51 -4.79 11.47
N VAL A 84 -26.07 -6.00 11.11
CA VAL A 84 -24.64 -6.27 10.80
C VAL A 84 -24.15 -5.41 9.65
N ARG A 85 -24.90 -5.35 8.54
CA ARG A 85 -24.55 -4.51 7.39
C ARG A 85 -24.44 -3.03 7.74
N ALA A 86 -25.38 -2.53 8.55
CA ALA A 86 -25.35 -1.13 8.98
C ALA A 86 -24.12 -0.83 9.84
N ALA A 87 -23.77 -1.73 10.76
CA ALA A 87 -22.58 -1.57 11.59
C ALA A 87 -21.29 -1.57 10.76
N MET A 88 -21.17 -2.50 9.80
CA MET A 88 -20.00 -2.59 8.93
C MET A 88 -19.89 -1.38 7.98
N GLY A 89 -21.00 -0.89 7.44
CA GLY A 89 -21.04 0.21 6.49
C GLY A 89 -20.83 1.61 7.10
N ASN A 90 -20.84 1.73 8.43
CA ASN A 90 -20.68 3.01 9.14
C ASN A 90 -19.26 3.24 9.68
N GLN A 91 -18.29 2.47 9.24
CA GLN A 91 -16.92 2.57 9.73
C GLN A 91 -16.14 3.67 9.01
N ARG A 92 -15.24 4.35 9.75
CA ARG A 92 -14.42 5.44 9.22
C ARG A 92 -13.02 4.96 8.89
N MET A 93 -12.46 5.54 7.84
CA MET A 93 -11.07 5.34 7.44
C MET A 93 -10.40 6.70 7.30
N LEU A 94 -9.14 6.82 7.77
CA LEU A 94 -8.32 8.01 7.61
C LEU A 94 -7.05 7.64 6.83
N GLY A 95 -6.92 8.11 5.59
CA GLY A 95 -5.81 7.80 4.67
C GLY A 95 -5.16 9.04 4.08
N LEU A 96 -3.98 8.89 3.48
CA LEU A 96 -3.29 9.99 2.81
C LEU A 96 -4.09 10.46 1.59
N ASP A 97 -4.31 11.77 1.49
CA ASP A 97 -4.98 12.41 0.37
C ASP A 97 -4.28 12.12 -0.98
N TYR A 98 -5.07 11.93 -2.02
CA TYR A 98 -4.58 11.66 -3.37
C TYR A 98 -3.61 12.72 -3.89
N TYR A 99 -3.90 14.01 -3.67
CA TYR A 99 -3.03 15.11 -4.11
C TYR A 99 -1.75 15.22 -3.27
N SER A 100 -1.76 14.71 -2.05
CA SER A 100 -0.58 14.60 -1.20
C SER A 100 0.26 13.34 -1.48
N GLY A 101 -0.13 12.55 -2.47
CA GLY A 101 0.57 11.36 -2.93
C GLY A 101 -0.04 10.04 -2.47
N GLY A 102 -1.23 10.03 -1.87
CA GLY A 102 -1.96 8.81 -1.52
C GLY A 102 -2.40 8.01 -2.75
N HIS A 103 -2.65 6.71 -2.56
CA HIS A 103 -3.22 5.87 -3.59
C HIS A 103 -4.74 6.04 -3.67
N LEU A 104 -5.35 5.74 -4.83
CA LEU A 104 -6.81 5.82 -5.00
C LEU A 104 -7.58 5.00 -3.95
N THR A 105 -7.05 3.84 -3.56
CA THR A 105 -7.68 2.97 -2.53
C THR A 105 -7.57 3.53 -1.10
N HIS A 106 -6.94 4.69 -0.90
CA HIS A 106 -6.84 5.35 0.40
C HIS A 106 -8.00 6.32 0.68
N GLY A 107 -9.17 6.04 0.14
CA GLY A 107 -10.39 6.84 0.38
C GLY A 107 -10.65 7.92 -0.66
N TYR A 108 -10.06 7.82 -1.86
CA TYR A 108 -10.40 8.72 -2.95
C TYR A 108 -11.87 8.52 -3.36
N ARG A 109 -12.65 9.61 -3.43
CA ARG A 109 -14.13 9.58 -3.53
C ARG A 109 -14.70 8.71 -4.67
N PHE A 110 -13.98 8.56 -5.77
CA PHE A 110 -14.40 7.71 -6.89
C PHE A 110 -13.96 6.25 -6.74
N ASN A 111 -13.14 5.93 -5.73
CA ASN A 111 -12.69 4.57 -5.49
C ASN A 111 -13.69 3.82 -4.60
N ILE A 112 -13.74 2.50 -4.78
CA ILE A 112 -14.61 1.62 -4.01
C ILE A 112 -14.35 1.70 -2.49
N SER A 113 -13.14 2.04 -2.06
CA SER A 113 -12.82 2.24 -0.65
C SER A 113 -13.68 3.32 0.01
N ALA A 114 -13.94 4.43 -0.71
CA ALA A 114 -14.82 5.49 -0.24
C ALA A 114 -16.32 5.16 -0.37
N GLN A 115 -16.66 3.99 -0.92
CA GLN A 115 -18.03 3.47 -0.92
C GLN A 115 -18.25 2.48 0.24
N PHE A 116 -17.17 1.87 0.73
CA PHE A 116 -17.22 0.94 1.86
C PHE A 116 -17.06 1.65 3.21
N PHE A 117 -16.30 2.74 3.23
CA PHE A 117 -15.99 3.52 4.42
C PHE A 117 -16.47 4.96 4.29
N ASP A 118 -16.82 5.56 5.42
CA ASP A 118 -16.85 7.01 5.58
C ASP A 118 -15.38 7.48 5.60
N ALA A 119 -14.87 7.84 4.40
CA ALA A 119 -13.45 8.06 4.18
C ALA A 119 -13.05 9.51 4.43
N TYR A 120 -12.06 9.69 5.29
CA TYR A 120 -11.38 10.94 5.59
C TYR A 120 -9.96 10.90 5.07
N ASN A 121 -9.40 12.07 4.74
CA ASN A 121 -8.05 12.15 4.24
C ASN A 121 -7.22 13.16 5.04
N TYR A 122 -5.99 12.79 5.39
CA TYR A 122 -4.98 13.71 5.89
C TYR A 122 -4.07 14.16 4.75
N SER A 123 -3.48 15.36 4.89
CA SER A 123 -2.65 15.97 3.86
C SER A 123 -1.26 16.32 4.40
N VAL A 124 -0.34 16.63 3.49
CA VAL A 124 0.94 17.22 3.85
C VAL A 124 0.78 18.71 4.23
N SER A 125 1.74 19.27 4.97
CA SER A 125 1.80 20.71 5.27
C SER A 125 1.95 21.51 3.97
N ARG A 126 1.23 22.63 3.86
CA ARG A 126 1.37 23.58 2.73
C ARG A 126 2.75 24.22 2.66
N GLU A 127 3.36 24.45 3.82
CA GLU A 127 4.63 25.17 3.90
C GLU A 127 5.80 24.27 3.52
N THR A 128 5.79 23.02 3.96
CA THR A 128 6.94 22.12 3.85
C THR A 128 6.76 21.02 2.81
N GLY A 129 5.51 20.69 2.45
CA GLY A 129 5.18 19.52 1.66
C GLY A 129 5.39 18.19 2.41
N LEU A 130 5.63 18.25 3.73
CA LEU A 130 5.87 17.08 4.58
C LEU A 130 4.64 16.74 5.42
N LEU A 131 4.57 15.48 5.90
CA LEU A 131 3.56 15.06 6.86
C LEU A 131 3.76 15.80 8.19
N ASP A 132 2.69 16.38 8.70
CA ASP A 132 2.61 16.95 10.05
C ASP A 132 1.89 15.95 10.96
N TYR A 133 2.65 15.29 11.82
CA TYR A 133 2.14 14.22 12.68
C TYR A 133 1.29 14.76 13.83
N ASP A 134 1.51 16.00 14.27
CA ASP A 134 0.71 16.59 15.34
C ASP A 134 -0.67 17.03 14.83
N GLU A 135 -0.74 17.52 13.60
CA GLU A 135 -2.01 17.79 12.92
C GLU A 135 -2.76 16.50 12.58
N LEU A 136 -2.04 15.46 12.13
CA LEU A 136 -2.62 14.15 11.89
C LEU A 136 -3.20 13.54 13.17
N GLU A 137 -2.52 13.70 14.32
CA GLU A 137 -3.00 13.19 15.60
C GLU A 137 -4.31 13.88 16.00
N LYS A 138 -4.41 15.21 15.90
CA LYS A 138 -5.65 15.93 16.15
C LYS A 138 -6.79 15.46 15.25
N GLN A 139 -6.51 15.32 13.96
CA GLN A 139 -7.50 14.84 13.00
C GLN A 139 -7.94 13.40 13.32
N ALA A 140 -7.02 12.52 13.73
CA ALA A 140 -7.36 11.16 14.13
C ALA A 140 -8.23 11.13 15.39
N GLU A 141 -7.99 12.01 16.37
CA GLU A 141 -8.82 12.14 17.57
C GLU A 141 -10.25 12.64 17.25
N GLU A 142 -10.40 13.52 16.27
CA GLU A 142 -11.70 14.02 15.80
C GLU A 142 -12.46 12.96 15.00
N VAL A 143 -11.79 12.31 14.06
CA VAL A 143 -12.38 11.31 13.13
C VAL A 143 -12.65 9.99 13.85
N LYS A 144 -11.77 9.57 14.75
CA LYS A 144 -11.80 8.24 15.42
C LYS A 144 -11.99 7.11 14.41
N PRO A 145 -11.06 6.95 13.46
CA PRO A 145 -11.19 5.97 12.40
C PRO A 145 -11.06 4.54 12.93
N LEU A 146 -11.73 3.59 12.28
CA LEU A 146 -11.44 2.16 12.45
C LEU A 146 -10.06 1.81 11.89
N ILE A 147 -9.69 2.45 10.76
CA ILE A 147 -8.42 2.22 10.06
C ILE A 147 -7.68 3.55 9.91
N LEU A 148 -6.47 3.63 10.48
CA LEU A 148 -5.48 4.64 10.09
C LEU A 148 -4.58 4.02 9.03
N LEU A 149 -4.66 4.54 7.80
CA LEU A 149 -3.95 4.00 6.63
C LEU A 149 -2.79 4.89 6.24
N ALA A 150 -1.58 4.37 6.33
CA ALA A 150 -0.36 4.99 5.83
C ALA A 150 0.12 4.34 4.53
N GLY A 151 1.00 5.03 3.83
CA GLY A 151 1.54 4.60 2.54
C GLY A 151 1.28 5.61 1.44
N TYR A 152 1.95 5.46 0.33
CA TYR A 152 1.92 6.47 -0.73
C TYR A 152 2.22 5.89 -2.11
N SER A 153 1.80 6.62 -3.13
CA SER A 153 2.17 6.41 -4.54
C SER A 153 3.13 7.49 -5.05
N ALA A 154 3.12 8.68 -4.43
CA ALA A 154 3.83 9.86 -4.91
C ALA A 154 4.29 10.80 -3.79
N TYR A 155 4.75 10.26 -2.66
CA TYR A 155 5.35 11.03 -1.58
C TYR A 155 6.86 10.75 -1.55
N PRO A 156 7.74 11.77 -1.73
CA PRO A 156 9.17 11.53 -1.94
C PRO A 156 9.99 11.42 -0.65
N ARG A 157 9.36 11.46 0.52
CA ARG A 157 10.03 11.42 1.82
C ARG A 157 9.70 10.15 2.61
N LYS A 158 10.48 9.87 3.65
CA LYS A 158 10.23 8.78 4.59
C LYS A 158 9.02 9.11 5.47
N VAL A 159 8.24 8.09 5.81
CA VAL A 159 7.15 8.15 6.80
C VAL A 159 7.64 7.55 8.11
N ASN A 160 7.40 8.23 9.23
CA ASN A 160 7.68 7.69 10.57
C ASN A 160 6.52 6.77 10.99
N PHE A 161 6.68 5.47 10.76
CA PHE A 161 5.64 4.48 11.06
C PHE A 161 5.47 4.25 12.56
N ARG A 162 6.50 4.45 13.38
CA ARG A 162 6.36 4.42 14.85
C ARG A 162 5.41 5.51 15.31
N ARG A 163 5.59 6.75 14.85
CA ARG A 163 4.71 7.86 15.21
C ARG A 163 3.29 7.64 14.72
N MET A 164 3.12 7.08 13.51
CA MET A 164 1.81 6.69 12.98
C MET A 164 1.11 5.64 13.86
N LYS A 165 1.86 4.64 14.35
CA LYS A 165 1.33 3.62 15.26
C LYS A 165 0.90 4.23 16.60
N GLU A 166 1.69 5.12 17.18
CA GLU A 166 1.35 5.83 18.41
C GLU A 166 0.01 6.58 18.26
N ILE A 167 -0.19 7.25 17.11
CA ILE A 167 -1.46 7.93 16.80
C ILE A 167 -2.62 6.92 16.68
N ALA A 168 -2.42 5.83 15.94
CA ALA A 168 -3.43 4.79 15.79
C ALA A 168 -3.85 4.20 17.14
N ASP A 169 -2.89 3.87 18.00
CA ASP A 169 -3.15 3.31 19.33
C ASP A 169 -3.92 4.28 20.22
N LYS A 170 -3.60 5.57 20.16
CA LYS A 170 -4.27 6.60 20.94
C LYS A 170 -5.78 6.67 20.65
N VAL A 171 -6.19 6.41 19.42
CA VAL A 171 -7.60 6.47 19.00
C VAL A 171 -8.25 5.08 18.86
N GLY A 172 -7.50 4.00 19.12
CA GLY A 172 -7.97 2.63 19.01
C GLY A 172 -8.16 2.14 17.55
N ALA A 173 -7.49 2.76 16.59
CA ALA A 173 -7.53 2.38 15.20
C ALA A 173 -6.63 1.19 14.89
N VAL A 174 -7.02 0.36 13.93
CA VAL A 174 -6.11 -0.60 13.29
C VAL A 174 -5.13 0.18 12.42
N PHE A 175 -3.83 0.00 12.66
CA PHE A 175 -2.80 0.64 11.85
C PHE A 175 -2.49 -0.21 10.61
N MET A 176 -2.90 0.26 9.45
CA MET A 176 -2.66 -0.39 8.16
C MET A 176 -1.63 0.39 7.36
N VAL A 177 -0.72 -0.32 6.70
CA VAL A 177 0.28 0.30 5.81
C VAL A 177 0.23 -0.33 4.42
N ASP A 178 0.03 0.49 3.41
CA ASP A 178 0.23 0.13 2.00
C ASP A 178 1.66 0.51 1.59
N MET A 179 2.55 -0.49 1.57
CA MET A 179 3.96 -0.29 1.21
C MET A 179 4.26 -0.60 -0.28
N ALA A 180 3.23 -0.64 -1.13
CA ALA A 180 3.36 -1.06 -2.53
C ALA A 180 4.51 -0.37 -3.29
N HIS A 181 4.74 0.91 -3.04
CA HIS A 181 5.81 1.65 -3.72
C HIS A 181 7.20 1.40 -3.14
N PHE A 182 7.31 1.13 -1.85
CA PHE A 182 8.60 1.05 -1.16
C PHE A 182 8.91 -0.33 -0.54
N ALA A 183 8.13 -1.36 -0.87
CA ALA A 183 8.35 -2.71 -0.34
C ALA A 183 9.76 -3.25 -0.61
N GLY A 184 10.35 -2.94 -1.78
CA GLY A 184 11.73 -3.30 -2.08
C GLY A 184 12.75 -2.58 -1.19
N LEU A 185 12.46 -1.36 -0.72
CA LEU A 185 13.33 -0.63 0.20
C LEU A 185 13.23 -1.18 1.63
N VAL A 186 12.07 -1.72 2.01
CA VAL A 186 11.88 -2.46 3.28
C VAL A 186 12.60 -3.81 3.20
N ALA A 187 12.37 -4.57 2.13
CA ALA A 187 13.01 -5.88 1.91
C ALA A 187 14.54 -5.79 1.84
N GLY A 188 15.08 -4.71 1.25
CA GLY A 188 16.51 -4.44 1.13
C GLY A 188 17.13 -3.77 2.35
N ASP A 189 16.43 -3.70 3.48
CA ASP A 189 16.89 -3.07 4.74
C ASP A 189 17.35 -1.59 4.57
N VAL A 190 16.76 -0.84 3.61
CA VAL A 190 17.01 0.61 3.43
C VAL A 190 16.09 1.43 4.33
N PHE A 191 14.88 0.93 4.54
CA PHE A 191 13.94 1.50 5.50
C PHE A 191 14.01 0.69 6.80
N GLU A 192 14.71 1.25 7.78
CA GLU A 192 14.96 0.63 9.08
C GLU A 192 14.39 1.47 10.23
N GLY A 193 14.34 0.89 11.42
CA GLY A 193 13.88 1.54 12.64
C GLY A 193 12.47 2.09 12.50
N ASP A 194 12.28 3.37 12.80
CA ASP A 194 10.99 4.06 12.75
C ASP A 194 10.39 4.16 11.33
N TYR A 195 11.20 3.94 10.30
CA TYR A 195 10.82 4.01 8.90
C TYR A 195 10.50 2.64 8.28
N ASN A 196 10.65 1.55 9.04
CA ASN A 196 10.19 0.22 8.65
C ASN A 196 8.77 0.00 9.20
N PRO A 197 7.75 -0.25 8.35
CA PRO A 197 6.37 -0.43 8.84
C PRO A 197 6.17 -1.75 9.60
N MET A 198 6.97 -2.78 9.32
CA MET A 198 6.70 -4.15 9.76
C MET A 198 6.60 -4.34 11.28
N PRO A 199 7.44 -3.67 12.11
CA PRO A 199 7.31 -3.78 13.57
C PRO A 199 6.07 -3.10 14.15
N TYR A 200 5.46 -2.16 13.41
CA TYR A 200 4.43 -1.26 13.93
C TYR A 200 3.03 -1.56 13.37
N ALA A 201 2.92 -1.88 12.09
CA ALA A 201 1.65 -2.08 11.44
C ALA A 201 0.94 -3.37 11.91
N ASP A 202 -0.38 -3.31 12.00
CA ASP A 202 -1.22 -4.47 12.29
C ASP A 202 -1.50 -5.27 11.02
N VAL A 203 -1.71 -4.57 9.90
CA VAL A 203 -1.90 -5.13 8.56
C VAL A 203 -1.06 -4.34 7.56
N VAL A 204 -0.33 -5.03 6.71
CA VAL A 204 0.49 -4.44 5.64
C VAL A 204 0.08 -5.03 4.30
N THR A 205 -0.10 -4.18 3.32
CA THR A 205 -0.34 -4.60 1.93
C THR A 205 0.79 -4.14 1.03
N THR A 206 1.03 -4.88 -0.04
CA THR A 206 1.97 -4.43 -1.06
C THR A 206 1.68 -5.04 -2.43
N THR A 207 2.21 -4.41 -3.47
CA THR A 207 2.40 -5.04 -4.77
C THR A 207 3.75 -5.75 -4.82
N THR A 208 3.87 -6.73 -5.72
CA THR A 208 5.10 -7.48 -5.92
C THR A 208 5.95 -6.98 -7.11
N HIS A 209 5.43 -6.07 -7.94
CA HIS A 209 6.00 -5.68 -9.24
C HIS A 209 6.56 -4.24 -9.32
N LYS A 210 6.73 -3.55 -8.19
CA LYS A 210 7.35 -2.20 -8.16
C LYS A 210 8.81 -2.30 -7.68
N THR A 211 9.19 -1.63 -6.60
CA THR A 211 10.56 -1.70 -6.07
C THR A 211 11.00 -3.12 -5.69
N LEU A 212 10.05 -4.03 -5.44
CA LEU A 212 10.32 -5.44 -5.13
C LEU A 212 10.74 -6.27 -6.36
N ARG A 213 10.57 -5.77 -7.58
CA ARG A 213 10.96 -6.39 -8.87
C ARG A 213 10.37 -7.77 -9.16
N GLY A 214 9.24 -8.13 -8.56
CA GLY A 214 8.58 -9.40 -8.78
C GLY A 214 7.52 -9.39 -9.89
N PRO A 215 6.76 -10.46 -10.03
CA PRO A 215 5.63 -10.54 -10.97
C PRO A 215 4.52 -9.59 -10.56
N ARG A 216 3.63 -9.25 -11.51
CA ARG A 216 2.43 -8.47 -11.19
C ARG A 216 1.53 -9.25 -10.23
N GLY A 217 1.21 -8.63 -9.10
CA GLY A 217 0.37 -9.18 -8.06
C GLY A 217 0.43 -8.33 -6.80
N GLY A 218 -0.23 -8.81 -5.76
CA GLY A 218 -0.20 -8.23 -4.43
C GLY A 218 -0.04 -9.30 -3.35
N ILE A 219 0.25 -8.89 -2.14
CA ILE A 219 0.23 -9.72 -0.93
C ILE A 219 -0.33 -8.92 0.24
N VAL A 220 -0.83 -9.63 1.25
CA VAL A 220 -1.16 -9.09 2.56
C VAL A 220 -0.26 -9.75 3.59
N LEU A 221 0.33 -8.95 4.46
CA LEU A 221 1.10 -9.38 5.63
C LEU A 221 0.35 -8.87 6.86
N CYS A 222 0.25 -9.65 7.93
CA CYS A 222 -0.49 -9.18 9.09
C CYS A 222 0.00 -9.83 10.38
N LYS A 223 -0.43 -9.24 11.50
CA LYS A 223 -0.35 -9.86 12.80
C LYS A 223 -1.28 -11.07 12.85
N LYS A 224 -0.93 -12.04 13.70
CA LYS A 224 -1.63 -13.32 13.81
C LYS A 224 -3.14 -13.20 14.08
N GLU A 225 -3.56 -12.15 14.77
CA GLU A 225 -4.97 -11.89 15.07
C GLU A 225 -5.84 -11.63 13.82
N PHE A 226 -5.24 -11.21 12.70
CA PHE A 226 -5.94 -10.98 11.43
C PHE A 226 -5.81 -12.15 10.44
N ALA A 227 -4.95 -13.13 10.73
CA ALA A 227 -4.59 -14.20 9.79
C ALA A 227 -5.82 -14.96 9.27
N GLU A 228 -6.67 -15.45 10.18
CA GLU A 228 -7.89 -16.21 9.82
C GLU A 228 -8.82 -15.42 8.89
N PHE A 229 -8.92 -14.11 9.09
CA PHE A 229 -9.77 -13.26 8.26
C PHE A 229 -9.13 -13.02 6.89
N VAL A 230 -7.85 -12.77 6.84
CA VAL A 230 -7.11 -12.53 5.59
C VAL A 230 -7.12 -13.78 4.70
N ASP A 231 -6.93 -14.96 5.26
CA ASP A 231 -6.95 -16.23 4.51
C ASP A 231 -8.29 -16.54 3.85
N LYS A 232 -9.39 -16.01 4.40
CA LYS A 232 -10.73 -16.09 3.79
C LYS A 232 -10.92 -15.13 2.61
N GLY A 233 -9.92 -14.35 2.23
CA GLY A 233 -9.97 -13.45 1.08
C GLY A 233 -10.40 -14.15 -0.21
N CYS A 234 -9.96 -15.38 -0.45
CA CYS A 234 -10.49 -16.26 -1.49
C CYS A 234 -11.31 -17.39 -0.85
N PRO A 235 -12.59 -17.56 -1.19
CA PRO A 235 -13.31 -16.91 -2.31
C PRO A 235 -14.20 -15.72 -1.89
N LEU A 236 -14.06 -15.16 -0.68
CA LEU A 236 -15.04 -14.21 -0.15
C LEU A 236 -14.87 -12.78 -0.72
N VAL A 237 -13.67 -12.42 -1.16
CA VAL A 237 -13.36 -11.08 -1.70
C VAL A 237 -12.87 -11.17 -3.13
N ILE A 238 -11.97 -12.11 -3.42
CA ILE A 238 -11.43 -12.34 -4.77
C ILE A 238 -11.81 -13.74 -5.25
N GLY A 239 -11.73 -13.93 -6.58
CA GLY A 239 -11.84 -15.24 -7.22
C GLY A 239 -10.62 -16.12 -7.02
N GLY A 240 -10.57 -17.26 -7.72
CA GLY A 240 -9.51 -18.24 -7.58
C GLY A 240 -8.11 -17.69 -7.77
N PRO A 241 -7.12 -18.25 -7.06
CA PRO A 241 -5.74 -17.78 -7.14
C PRO A 241 -5.10 -18.13 -8.48
N LEU A 242 -3.97 -17.48 -8.77
CA LEU A 242 -3.13 -17.71 -9.93
C LEU A 242 -1.85 -18.47 -9.51
N PRO A 243 -1.82 -19.82 -9.49
CA PRO A 243 -0.71 -20.58 -8.95
C PRO A 243 0.64 -20.27 -9.61
N HIS A 244 0.65 -20.02 -10.92
CA HIS A 244 1.85 -19.63 -11.65
C HIS A 244 2.39 -18.26 -11.20
N VAL A 245 1.53 -17.33 -10.81
CA VAL A 245 1.95 -16.03 -10.24
C VAL A 245 2.47 -16.22 -8.81
N MET A 246 1.83 -17.09 -8.00
CA MET A 246 2.33 -17.40 -6.65
C MET A 246 3.73 -18.03 -6.73
N ALA A 247 3.96 -18.99 -7.62
CA ALA A 247 5.28 -19.56 -7.85
C ALA A 247 6.33 -18.49 -8.25
N ALA A 248 5.96 -17.56 -9.13
CA ALA A 248 6.83 -16.47 -9.53
C ALA A 248 7.10 -15.47 -8.36
N LYS A 249 6.12 -15.25 -7.46
CA LYS A 249 6.33 -14.49 -6.23
C LYS A 249 7.33 -15.19 -5.31
N ALA A 250 7.27 -16.51 -5.14
CA ALA A 250 8.23 -17.26 -4.33
C ALA A 250 9.67 -17.07 -4.83
N VAL A 251 9.87 -17.13 -6.15
CA VAL A 251 11.19 -16.85 -6.77
C VAL A 251 11.63 -15.42 -6.46
N ALA A 252 10.76 -14.43 -6.68
CA ALA A 252 11.09 -13.02 -6.43
C ALA A 252 11.43 -12.75 -4.95
N PHE A 253 10.72 -13.38 -4.01
CA PHE A 253 11.02 -13.23 -2.57
C PHE A 253 12.33 -13.91 -2.19
N LYS A 254 12.65 -15.04 -2.81
CA LYS A 254 13.95 -15.70 -2.63
C LYS A 254 15.08 -14.80 -3.12
N GLU A 255 14.95 -14.24 -4.34
CA GLU A 255 15.93 -13.29 -4.87
C GLU A 255 16.05 -12.03 -4.00
N ALA A 256 14.94 -11.50 -3.47
CA ALA A 256 14.95 -10.35 -2.59
C ALA A 256 15.57 -10.61 -1.19
N ASN A 257 15.74 -11.87 -0.80
CA ASN A 257 16.48 -12.26 0.40
C ASN A 257 18.01 -12.33 0.19
N GLU A 258 18.50 -12.26 -1.05
CA GLU A 258 19.94 -12.32 -1.35
C GLU A 258 20.61 -10.95 -1.14
N PRO A 259 21.93 -10.93 -0.83
CA PRO A 259 22.68 -9.69 -0.58
C PRO A 259 22.61 -8.69 -1.73
N GLU A 260 22.62 -9.16 -2.97
CA GLU A 260 22.57 -8.34 -4.19
C GLU A 260 21.31 -7.48 -4.28
N PHE A 261 20.23 -7.94 -3.67
CA PHE A 261 19.00 -7.15 -3.60
C PHE A 261 19.13 -5.95 -2.65
N LYS A 262 19.89 -6.10 -1.56
CA LYS A 262 20.18 -4.98 -0.63
C LYS A 262 21.01 -3.91 -1.33
N ASP A 263 22.02 -4.32 -2.10
CA ASP A 263 22.85 -3.42 -2.90
C ASP A 263 21.98 -2.66 -3.93
N TYR A 264 21.07 -3.37 -4.61
CA TYR A 264 20.10 -2.74 -5.51
C TYR A 264 19.22 -1.72 -4.78
N ALA A 265 18.64 -2.08 -3.65
CA ALA A 265 17.75 -1.20 -2.90
C ALA A 265 18.46 0.07 -2.42
N ALA A 266 19.69 -0.06 -1.92
CA ALA A 266 20.53 1.07 -1.53
C ALA A 266 20.84 1.97 -2.73
N LYS A 267 21.23 1.36 -3.87
CA LYS A 267 21.55 2.09 -5.11
C LYS A 267 20.33 2.80 -5.69
N VAL A 268 19.13 2.25 -5.56
CA VAL A 268 17.88 2.93 -5.95
C VAL A 268 17.74 4.27 -5.23
N VAL A 269 17.98 4.33 -3.93
CA VAL A 269 17.86 5.57 -3.15
C VAL A 269 19.01 6.54 -3.46
N GLU A 270 20.23 6.03 -3.60
CA GLU A 270 21.39 6.84 -4.01
C GLU A 270 21.14 7.50 -5.37
N ASN A 271 20.71 6.74 -6.37
CA ASN A 271 20.41 7.25 -7.70
C ASN A 271 19.27 8.28 -7.68
N SER A 272 18.23 8.06 -6.85
CA SER A 272 17.14 9.02 -6.69
C SER A 272 17.63 10.35 -6.12
N LYS A 273 18.49 10.31 -5.09
CA LYS A 273 19.10 11.51 -4.50
C LYS A 273 20.01 12.26 -5.50
N THR A 274 20.87 11.52 -6.20
CA THR A 274 21.77 12.09 -7.21
C THR A 274 20.98 12.75 -8.33
N MET A 275 19.93 12.08 -8.82
CA MET A 275 19.05 12.62 -9.85
C MET A 275 18.33 13.88 -9.36
N ALA A 276 17.83 13.89 -8.13
CA ALA A 276 17.19 15.08 -7.56
C ALA A 276 18.14 16.27 -7.48
N GLN A 277 19.38 16.04 -7.01
CA GLN A 277 20.38 17.09 -6.90
C GLN A 277 20.78 17.65 -8.27
N ALA A 278 21.07 16.78 -9.25
CA ALA A 278 21.39 17.20 -10.60
C ALA A 278 20.28 18.04 -11.24
N MET A 279 19.02 17.66 -11.03
CA MET A 279 17.88 18.43 -11.52
C MET A 279 17.76 19.79 -10.82
N ILE A 280 18.05 19.89 -9.53
CA ILE A 280 18.08 21.16 -8.78
C ILE A 280 19.19 22.05 -9.32
N ASP A 281 20.38 21.51 -9.57
CA ASP A 281 21.53 22.26 -10.12
C ASP A 281 21.23 22.82 -11.52
N GLU A 282 20.40 22.13 -12.30
CA GLU A 282 19.87 22.59 -13.60
C GLU A 282 18.64 23.54 -13.48
N GLY A 283 18.25 23.90 -12.27
CA GLY A 283 17.19 24.88 -12.02
C GLY A 283 15.77 24.31 -12.00
N LEU A 284 15.59 22.97 -11.96
CA LEU A 284 14.29 22.38 -11.82
C LEU A 284 13.80 22.48 -10.35
N LYS A 285 12.51 22.74 -10.18
CA LYS A 285 11.89 22.79 -8.87
C LYS A 285 11.45 21.40 -8.43
N ILE A 286 12.21 20.79 -7.51
CA ILE A 286 11.92 19.49 -6.92
C ILE A 286 11.07 19.68 -5.66
N CYS A 287 9.90 19.02 -5.61
CA CYS A 287 9.04 19.07 -4.44
C CYS A 287 9.77 18.54 -3.21
N THR A 288 9.56 19.18 -2.06
CA THR A 288 10.26 18.91 -0.79
C THR A 288 11.80 19.07 -0.83
N GLY A 289 12.37 19.59 -1.93
CA GLY A 289 13.81 19.79 -2.07
C GLY A 289 14.63 18.50 -2.21
N GLY A 290 14.02 17.38 -2.62
CA GLY A 290 14.75 16.12 -2.83
C GLY A 290 13.92 14.87 -2.60
N SER A 291 14.62 13.73 -2.39
CA SER A 291 13.99 12.43 -2.16
C SER A 291 14.74 11.63 -1.09
N ASP A 292 14.00 10.89 -0.26
CA ASP A 292 14.53 9.90 0.68
C ASP A 292 14.23 8.45 0.23
N ASN A 293 13.59 8.29 -0.92
CA ASN A 293 13.17 7.00 -1.45
C ASN A 293 13.50 6.84 -2.94
N HIS A 294 12.70 6.10 -3.68
CA HIS A 294 12.92 5.71 -5.07
C HIS A 294 12.33 6.67 -6.11
N LEU A 295 11.63 7.72 -5.68
CA LEU A 295 10.93 8.65 -6.58
C LEU A 295 11.13 10.10 -6.17
N LEU A 296 10.88 10.99 -7.11
CA LEU A 296 10.82 12.44 -6.88
C LEU A 296 9.69 13.06 -7.69
N LEU A 297 9.26 14.24 -7.26
CA LEU A 297 8.25 15.04 -7.93
C LEU A 297 8.86 16.35 -8.41
N ILE A 298 8.57 16.69 -9.65
CA ILE A 298 9.08 17.89 -10.32
C ILE A 298 7.90 18.83 -10.56
N ASP A 299 7.98 20.06 -10.09
CA ASP A 299 7.03 21.12 -10.43
C ASP A 299 7.45 21.77 -11.77
N VAL A 300 6.61 21.61 -12.79
CA VAL A 300 6.89 22.11 -14.14
C VAL A 300 6.20 23.46 -14.44
N THR A 301 5.48 24.03 -13.49
CA THR A 301 4.73 25.27 -13.68
C THR A 301 5.65 26.47 -13.94
N GLY A 302 6.86 26.46 -13.40
CA GLY A 302 7.89 27.47 -13.65
C GLY A 302 8.32 27.59 -15.11
N PHE A 303 8.08 26.56 -15.93
CA PHE A 303 8.32 26.58 -17.37
C PHE A 303 7.09 27.03 -18.19
N GLY A 304 6.00 27.43 -17.55
CA GLY A 304 4.74 27.75 -18.20
C GLY A 304 4.00 26.51 -18.76
N LEU A 305 4.36 25.32 -18.28
CA LEU A 305 3.79 24.04 -18.71
C LEU A 305 2.90 23.45 -17.62
N ASN A 306 1.94 22.62 -18.04
CA ASN A 306 1.30 21.65 -17.14
C ASN A 306 1.98 20.27 -17.28
N GLY A 307 1.65 19.35 -16.36
CA GLY A 307 2.26 18.02 -16.33
C GLY A 307 2.03 17.21 -17.61
N ARG A 308 0.85 17.34 -18.25
CA ARG A 308 0.53 16.67 -19.51
C ARG A 308 1.42 17.14 -20.66
N GLN A 309 1.68 18.45 -20.75
CA GLN A 309 2.57 19.01 -21.77
C GLN A 309 4.01 18.57 -21.54
N ALA A 310 4.47 18.64 -20.30
CA ALA A 310 5.83 18.22 -19.94
C ALA A 310 6.04 16.70 -20.15
N GLU A 311 5.08 15.85 -19.78
CA GLU A 311 5.11 14.40 -20.05
C GLU A 311 5.26 14.10 -21.55
N ALA A 312 4.50 14.80 -22.40
CA ALA A 312 4.58 14.64 -23.83
C ALA A 312 5.96 15.07 -24.39
N ALA A 313 6.48 16.22 -23.95
CA ALA A 313 7.78 16.73 -24.41
C ALA A 313 8.94 15.81 -24.04
N VAL A 314 9.02 15.33 -22.79
CA VAL A 314 10.12 14.43 -22.39
C VAL A 314 10.02 13.07 -23.07
N ARG A 315 8.81 12.63 -23.43
CA ARG A 315 8.62 11.40 -24.19
C ARG A 315 9.20 11.46 -25.59
N GLU A 316 9.14 12.62 -26.24
CA GLU A 316 9.81 12.86 -27.55
C GLU A 316 11.33 12.71 -27.45
N CYS A 317 11.90 12.97 -26.25
CA CYS A 317 13.30 12.73 -25.94
C CYS A 317 13.63 11.28 -25.53
N GLY A 318 12.68 10.35 -25.63
CA GLY A 318 12.87 8.94 -25.26
C GLY A 318 12.81 8.68 -23.75
N ILE A 319 12.32 9.62 -22.94
CA ILE A 319 12.19 9.47 -21.48
C ILE A 319 10.73 9.15 -21.12
N THR A 320 10.50 7.98 -20.54
CA THR A 320 9.18 7.56 -20.04
C THR A 320 9.05 7.85 -18.55
N LEU A 321 8.11 8.70 -18.22
CA LEU A 321 7.70 9.05 -16.86
C LEU A 321 6.19 9.34 -16.86
N ASN A 322 5.60 9.77 -15.76
CA ASN A 322 4.19 10.15 -15.73
C ASN A 322 3.99 11.56 -15.20
N ARG A 323 2.97 12.24 -15.75
CA ARG A 323 2.41 13.42 -15.10
C ARG A 323 1.83 13.04 -13.76
N ASN A 324 1.96 13.91 -12.77
CA ASN A 324 1.51 13.66 -11.40
C ASN A 324 0.99 14.93 -10.76
N SER A 325 -0.11 14.81 -10.03
CA SER A 325 -0.58 15.93 -9.21
C SER A 325 0.45 16.24 -8.12
N LEU A 326 0.62 17.51 -7.83
CA LEU A 326 1.41 17.99 -6.72
C LEU A 326 0.49 18.27 -5.51
N PRO A 327 1.01 18.33 -4.29
CA PRO A 327 0.21 18.77 -3.15
C PRO A 327 -0.49 20.10 -3.44
N PHE A 328 -1.79 20.14 -3.16
CA PHE A 328 -2.65 21.31 -3.42
C PHE A 328 -2.72 21.76 -4.89
N ASP A 329 -2.56 20.82 -5.81
CA ASP A 329 -2.58 21.08 -7.25
C ASP A 329 -3.87 21.80 -7.68
N VAL A 330 -3.73 22.88 -8.44
CA VAL A 330 -4.84 23.64 -8.98
C VAL A 330 -5.34 23.08 -10.31
N ASN A 331 -4.55 22.23 -10.96
CA ASN A 331 -4.90 21.54 -12.17
C ASN A 331 -5.54 20.17 -11.82
N GLY A 332 -6.59 19.81 -12.49
CA GLY A 332 -7.22 18.51 -12.30
C GLY A 332 -6.29 17.33 -12.66
N PRO A 333 -6.62 16.09 -12.26
CA PRO A 333 -5.74 14.92 -12.39
C PRO A 333 -5.39 14.55 -13.84
N HIS A 334 -6.09 15.08 -14.84
CA HIS A 334 -5.79 14.88 -16.25
C HIS A 334 -4.68 15.78 -16.79
N TYR A 335 -4.47 16.95 -16.19
CA TYR A 335 -3.45 17.93 -16.61
C TYR A 335 -2.27 17.96 -15.66
N THR A 336 -2.50 18.04 -14.36
CA THR A 336 -1.55 18.12 -13.26
C THR A 336 -0.55 19.29 -13.37
N SER A 337 0.20 19.54 -12.31
CA SER A 337 1.26 20.57 -12.28
C SER A 337 2.66 19.97 -12.25
N GLY A 338 2.77 18.67 -12.17
CA GLY A 338 4.07 18.02 -11.98
C GLY A 338 4.29 16.75 -12.80
N LEU A 339 5.50 16.25 -12.64
CA LEU A 339 5.97 14.96 -13.14
C LEU A 339 6.46 14.11 -11.97
N ARG A 340 6.26 12.79 -12.07
CA ARG A 340 6.87 11.81 -11.16
C ARG A 340 7.93 11.03 -11.91
N VAL A 341 9.13 10.98 -11.33
CA VAL A 341 10.30 10.25 -11.84
C VAL A 341 10.76 9.27 -10.79
N GLY A 342 11.27 8.13 -11.19
CA GLY A 342 11.80 7.11 -10.27
C GLY A 342 13.06 6.45 -10.80
N SER A 343 13.90 6.00 -9.87
CA SER A 343 15.21 5.39 -10.14
C SER A 343 15.22 3.86 -10.28
N PRO A 344 14.20 3.06 -9.88
CA PRO A 344 14.31 1.59 -9.88
C PRO A 344 14.66 0.97 -11.23
N ALA A 345 14.04 1.46 -12.32
CA ALA A 345 14.26 0.90 -13.66
C ALA A 345 15.69 1.12 -14.14
N VAL A 346 16.21 2.36 -14.03
CA VAL A 346 17.58 2.70 -14.44
C VAL A 346 18.62 1.99 -13.56
N THR A 347 18.35 1.86 -12.26
CA THR A 347 19.20 1.09 -11.34
C THR A 347 19.25 -0.39 -11.73
N SER A 348 18.13 -1.00 -12.14
CA SER A 348 18.10 -2.38 -12.63
C SER A 348 18.87 -2.57 -13.94
N LEU A 349 19.09 -1.50 -14.70
CA LEU A 349 19.92 -1.49 -15.92
C LEU A 349 21.40 -1.22 -15.63
N GLY A 350 21.81 -1.13 -14.37
CA GLY A 350 23.20 -0.94 -13.96
C GLY A 350 23.70 0.51 -13.94
N MET A 351 22.78 1.47 -13.89
CA MET A 351 23.11 2.89 -13.72
C MET A 351 23.31 3.25 -12.25
#